data_451b9d5b7200641c6dde2aa4276235a6
#
_entry.id   451b9d5b7200641c6dde2aa4276235a6
#
_cell.length_a   1.000
_cell.length_b   1.000
_cell.length_c   1.000
_cell.angle_alpha   90.00
_cell.angle_beta   90.00
_cell.angle_gamma   90.00
#
_symmetry.space_group_name_H-M   'P 1'
#
loop_
_entity.id
_entity.type
_entity.pdbx_description
1 polymer ?
#
loop_
_entity_poly.entity_id
_entity_poly.type
_entity_poly.pdbx_seq_one_letter_code
_entity_poly.pdbx_strand_id
1 'polypeptide(L)'
;HGKVIADIVRKSGDRVLGFLDDNTALPEKIEGIPVLGCANDYIKYPDAEFIIAIGNAAIRRQIAEQLNGVRWYTAVHPCAVISSMGVKIGEGSAVMANAVINTCASIGRHCIVNTASVIEHDDVIADYVHISVGAKLGGTVSVGEQTWVGIGAVVNNNISVYNRCIIGAGAVVVKDIKESGTYVGVPAR
;
A
#
# COMPACT_ATOMS: atom_id res chain seq x y z
N HIS A 1 5.61 9.99 3.49
CA HIS A 1 4.84 9.15 2.57
C HIS A 1 3.82 9.98 1.77
N GLY A 2 3.12 10.93 2.43
CA GLY A 2 2.13 11.79 1.78
C GLY A 2 2.64 12.55 0.56
N LYS A 3 3.88 13.07 0.60
CA LYS A 3 4.50 13.74 -0.56
C LYS A 3 4.65 12.82 -1.77
N VAL A 4 4.98 11.55 -1.54
CA VAL A 4 5.10 10.57 -2.64
C VAL A 4 3.74 10.29 -3.28
N ILE A 5 2.70 10.11 -2.45
CA ILE A 5 1.34 9.92 -2.97
C ILE A 5 0.86 11.16 -3.75
N ALA A 6 1.11 12.36 -3.23
CA ALA A 6 0.74 13.59 -3.92
C ALA A 6 1.46 13.75 -5.29
N ASP A 7 2.73 13.33 -5.38
CA ASP A 7 3.47 13.30 -6.65
C ASP A 7 2.84 12.30 -7.64
N ILE A 8 2.45 11.11 -7.17
CA ILE A 8 1.75 10.11 -7.99
C ILE A 8 0.44 10.68 -8.55
N VAL A 9 -0.40 11.25 -7.68
CA VAL A 9 -1.68 11.85 -8.09
C VAL A 9 -1.49 12.89 -9.19
N ARG A 10 -0.51 13.80 -9.01
CA ARG A 10 -0.19 14.82 -10.02
C ARG A 10 0.30 14.21 -11.34
N LYS A 11 1.14 13.17 -11.28
CA LYS A 11 1.64 12.48 -12.47
C LYS A 11 0.57 11.69 -13.20
N SER A 12 -0.48 11.26 -12.50
CA SER A 12 -1.66 10.63 -13.11
C SER A 12 -2.62 11.64 -13.76
N GLY A 13 -2.32 12.94 -13.69
CA GLY A 13 -3.12 13.99 -14.28
C GLY A 13 -4.21 14.56 -13.37
N ASP A 14 -4.28 14.09 -12.13
CA ASP A 14 -5.28 14.50 -11.16
C ASP A 14 -4.78 15.66 -10.28
N ARG A 15 -5.71 16.36 -9.65
CA ARG A 15 -5.43 17.53 -8.81
C ARG A 15 -5.39 17.15 -7.34
N VAL A 16 -4.27 17.39 -6.66
CA VAL A 16 -4.17 17.32 -5.21
C VAL A 16 -4.75 18.59 -4.60
N LEU A 17 -5.79 18.48 -3.77
CA LEU A 17 -6.39 19.59 -3.04
C LEU A 17 -5.53 20.01 -1.87
N GLY A 18 -5.03 19.08 -1.09
CA GLY A 18 -4.20 19.32 0.09
C GLY A 18 -3.97 18.07 0.93
N PHE A 19 -3.37 18.29 2.09
CA PHE A 19 -3.20 17.27 3.11
C PHE A 19 -4.12 17.54 4.29
N LEU A 20 -4.67 16.46 4.85
CA LEU A 20 -5.27 16.45 6.19
C LEU A 20 -4.32 15.69 7.10
N ASP A 21 -3.89 16.30 8.20
CA ASP A 21 -2.92 15.71 9.13
C ASP A 21 -3.17 16.24 10.55
N ASP A 22 -3.16 15.34 11.52
CA ASP A 22 -3.40 15.71 12.93
C ASP A 22 -2.18 16.34 13.60
N ASN A 23 -1.02 16.36 12.93
CA ASN A 23 0.17 17.01 13.43
C ASN A 23 0.09 18.54 13.23
N THR A 24 -0.28 19.25 14.27
CA THR A 24 -0.42 20.72 14.26
C THR A 24 0.90 21.49 14.10
N ALA A 25 2.05 20.82 14.21
CA ALA A 25 3.36 21.43 13.99
C ALA A 25 3.78 21.47 12.50
N LEU A 26 2.96 20.94 11.59
CA LEU A 26 3.23 21.03 10.17
C LEU A 26 3.12 22.45 9.65
N PRO A 27 3.93 22.84 8.65
CA PRO A 27 3.80 24.13 7.98
C PRO A 27 2.47 24.21 7.22
N GLU A 28 1.99 25.43 6.96
CA GLU A 28 0.75 25.66 6.19
C GLU A 28 0.76 25.00 4.81
N LYS A 29 1.96 24.78 4.23
CA LYS A 29 2.15 24.12 2.94
C LYS A 29 3.33 23.15 2.99
N ILE A 30 3.16 22.01 2.34
CA ILE A 30 4.21 21.01 2.11
C ILE A 30 4.44 20.93 0.59
N GLU A 31 5.63 21.29 0.10
CA GLU A 31 5.95 21.31 -1.34
C GLU A 31 4.90 22.10 -2.16
N GLY A 32 4.44 23.22 -1.63
CA GLY A 32 3.43 24.07 -2.25
C GLY A 32 1.98 23.54 -2.16
N ILE A 33 1.76 22.38 -1.58
CA ILE A 33 0.43 21.80 -1.34
C ILE A 33 -0.05 22.22 0.04
N PRO A 34 -1.26 22.79 0.21
CA PRO A 34 -1.73 23.25 1.50
C PRO A 34 -2.00 22.11 2.47
N VAL A 35 -1.78 22.36 3.76
CA VAL A 35 -2.33 21.55 4.86
C VAL A 35 -3.68 22.15 5.20
N LEU A 36 -4.75 21.40 4.98
CA LEU A 36 -6.14 21.87 5.01
C LEU A 36 -6.80 21.72 6.38
N GLY A 37 -6.15 21.02 7.31
CA GLY A 37 -6.67 20.76 8.64
C GLY A 37 -6.35 19.36 9.15
N CYS A 38 -7.07 18.93 10.17
CA CYS A 38 -6.94 17.58 10.74
C CYS A 38 -7.74 16.54 9.94
N ALA A 39 -7.55 15.25 10.26
CA ALA A 39 -8.24 14.15 9.57
C ALA A 39 -9.78 14.32 9.59
N ASN A 40 -10.35 14.79 10.71
CA ASN A 40 -11.81 14.99 10.84
C ASN A 40 -12.37 16.11 9.95
N ASP A 41 -11.53 16.97 9.40
CA ASP A 41 -11.95 18.03 8.47
C ASP A 41 -12.35 17.49 7.07
N TYR A 42 -12.23 16.17 6.84
CA TYR A 42 -12.67 15.54 5.59
C TYR A 42 -14.10 15.89 5.21
N ILE A 43 -14.98 16.07 6.20
CA ILE A 43 -16.38 16.44 6.00
C ILE A 43 -16.58 17.77 5.25
N LYS A 44 -15.57 18.64 5.26
CA LYS A 44 -15.57 19.93 4.54
C LYS A 44 -15.37 19.75 3.03
N TYR A 45 -15.02 18.54 2.58
CA TYR A 45 -14.66 18.24 1.18
C TYR A 45 -15.49 17.08 0.62
N PRO A 46 -16.83 17.20 0.56
CA PRO A 46 -17.74 16.08 0.23
C PRO A 46 -17.56 15.55 -1.19
N ASP A 47 -17.04 16.38 -2.11
CA ASP A 47 -16.81 16.00 -3.50
C ASP A 47 -15.40 15.46 -3.76
N ALA A 48 -14.52 15.48 -2.75
CA ALA A 48 -13.17 14.98 -2.89
C ALA A 48 -13.11 13.45 -2.79
N GLU A 49 -12.04 12.89 -3.34
CA GLU A 49 -11.60 11.53 -3.07
C GLU A 49 -10.39 11.56 -2.14
N PHE A 50 -10.25 10.55 -1.30
CA PHE A 50 -9.25 10.49 -0.24
C PHE A 50 -8.35 9.27 -0.38
N ILE A 51 -7.10 9.40 0.02
CA ILE A 51 -6.17 8.29 0.15
C ILE A 51 -5.37 8.42 1.43
N ILE A 52 -5.23 7.33 2.17
CA ILE A 52 -4.49 7.31 3.44
C ILE A 52 -3.01 7.07 3.16
N ALA A 53 -2.21 8.12 3.32
CA ALA A 53 -0.77 8.09 3.03
C ALA A 53 0.07 7.77 4.28
N ILE A 54 -0.25 6.70 4.98
CA ILE A 54 0.42 6.26 6.23
C ILE A 54 0.92 4.83 6.07
N GLY A 55 2.21 4.58 6.35
CA GLY A 55 2.84 3.28 6.20
C GLY A 55 2.37 2.21 7.19
N ASN A 56 1.93 2.60 8.39
CA ASN A 56 1.45 1.67 9.42
C ASN A 56 0.05 1.14 9.08
N ALA A 57 -0.08 -0.17 8.92
CA ALA A 57 -1.31 -0.83 8.48
C ALA A 57 -2.46 -0.68 9.49
N ALA A 58 -2.17 -0.78 10.79
CA ALA A 58 -3.18 -0.65 11.84
C ALA A 58 -3.76 0.76 11.87
N ILE A 59 -2.92 1.79 11.72
CA ILE A 59 -3.35 3.19 11.65
C ILE A 59 -4.15 3.43 10.37
N ARG A 60 -3.72 2.90 9.21
CA ARG A 60 -4.49 3.00 7.97
C ARG A 60 -5.89 2.41 8.13
N ARG A 61 -5.98 1.22 8.73
CA ARG A 61 -7.26 0.56 9.00
C ARG A 61 -8.14 1.40 9.91
N GLN A 62 -7.61 1.88 11.02
CA GLN A 62 -8.35 2.71 11.98
C GLN A 62 -8.94 3.96 11.30
N ILE A 63 -8.14 4.66 10.49
CA ILE A 63 -8.62 5.84 9.76
C ILE A 63 -9.69 5.46 8.73
N ALA A 64 -9.49 4.39 7.97
CA ALA A 64 -10.46 3.92 6.99
C ALA A 64 -11.81 3.56 7.62
N GLU A 65 -11.79 2.96 8.81
CA GLU A 65 -13.00 2.61 9.57
C GLU A 65 -13.67 3.84 10.21
N GLN A 66 -12.91 4.90 10.52
CA GLN A 66 -13.44 6.15 11.08
C GLN A 66 -14.07 7.06 10.04
N LEU A 67 -13.53 7.11 8.82
CA LEU A 67 -13.99 8.00 7.77
C LEU A 67 -15.15 7.38 7.00
N ASN A 68 -16.38 7.64 7.47
CA ASN A 68 -17.58 7.08 6.86
C ASN A 68 -18.01 7.86 5.61
N GLY A 69 -18.45 7.13 4.57
CA GLY A 69 -19.05 7.73 3.37
C GLY A 69 -18.07 8.46 2.44
N VAL A 70 -16.78 8.34 2.65
CA VAL A 70 -15.77 8.91 1.74
C VAL A 70 -15.60 8.05 0.49
N ARG A 71 -15.26 8.69 -0.61
CA ARG A 71 -14.80 8.02 -1.83
C ARG A 71 -13.29 7.83 -1.73
N TRP A 72 -12.84 6.60 -1.93
CA TRP A 72 -11.43 6.28 -1.83
C TRP A 72 -10.74 6.36 -3.19
N TYR A 73 -9.69 7.18 -3.27
CA TYR A 73 -8.84 7.29 -4.43
C TYR A 73 -7.81 6.16 -4.46
N THR A 74 -7.66 5.50 -5.61
CA THR A 74 -6.60 4.51 -5.84
C THR A 74 -5.49 5.15 -6.67
N ALA A 75 -4.33 5.38 -6.04
CA ALA A 75 -3.21 6.05 -6.67
C ALA A 75 -2.34 5.05 -7.44
N VAL A 76 -2.24 5.21 -8.76
CA VAL A 76 -1.38 4.37 -9.61
C VAL A 76 -0.38 5.25 -10.34
N HIS A 77 0.91 5.04 -10.08
CA HIS A 77 1.97 5.79 -10.77
C HIS A 77 2.00 5.41 -12.27
N PRO A 78 2.12 6.38 -13.20
CA PRO A 78 2.12 6.08 -14.65
C PRO A 78 3.23 5.12 -15.11
N CYS A 79 4.33 5.00 -14.35
CA CYS A 79 5.40 4.04 -14.63
C CYS A 79 5.20 2.69 -13.91
N ALA A 80 4.06 2.42 -13.28
CA ALA A 80 3.75 1.08 -12.81
C ALA A 80 3.38 0.18 -14.01
N VAL A 81 3.83 -1.07 -13.97
CA VAL A 81 3.53 -2.07 -15.01
C VAL A 81 2.46 -3.01 -14.47
N ILE A 82 1.24 -2.86 -14.94
CA ILE A 82 0.10 -3.65 -14.49
C ILE A 82 -0.46 -4.44 -15.68
N SER A 83 -0.56 -5.75 -15.52
CA SER A 83 -1.17 -6.61 -16.54
C SER A 83 -2.65 -6.23 -16.77
N SER A 84 -3.06 -6.23 -18.03
CA SER A 84 -4.47 -6.03 -18.40
C SER A 84 -5.34 -7.28 -18.17
N MET A 85 -4.73 -8.41 -17.78
CA MET A 85 -5.41 -9.71 -17.67
C MET A 85 -5.76 -10.01 -16.21
N GLY A 86 -7.01 -9.78 -15.82
CA GLY A 86 -7.58 -10.26 -14.56
C GLY A 86 -7.08 -9.61 -13.28
N VAL A 87 -6.24 -8.57 -13.35
CA VAL A 87 -5.75 -7.85 -12.16
C VAL A 87 -6.90 -7.09 -11.51
N LYS A 88 -6.97 -7.17 -10.18
CA LYS A 88 -7.90 -6.40 -9.35
C LYS A 88 -7.13 -5.60 -8.33
N ILE A 89 -7.49 -4.34 -8.14
CA ILE A 89 -6.89 -3.44 -7.15
C ILE A 89 -8.00 -2.80 -6.34
N GLY A 90 -8.01 -3.04 -5.05
CA GLY A 90 -8.99 -2.48 -4.12
C GLY A 90 -8.79 -0.99 -3.91
N GLU A 91 -9.89 -0.32 -3.60
CA GLU A 91 -9.95 1.12 -3.36
C GLU A 91 -8.99 1.59 -2.26
N GLY A 92 -8.55 2.83 -2.31
CA GLY A 92 -7.63 3.41 -1.33
C GLY A 92 -6.20 2.89 -1.41
N SER A 93 -5.89 2.01 -2.35
CA SER A 93 -4.56 1.43 -2.52
C SER A 93 -3.62 2.34 -3.31
N ALA A 94 -2.32 2.21 -3.06
CA ALA A 94 -1.27 2.95 -3.76
C ALA A 94 -0.33 2.00 -4.48
N VAL A 95 -0.16 2.18 -5.79
CA VAL A 95 0.81 1.46 -6.64
C VAL A 95 1.87 2.46 -7.09
N MET A 96 3.10 2.27 -6.63
CA MET A 96 4.17 3.25 -6.82
C MET A 96 4.97 3.00 -8.10
N ALA A 97 5.91 3.91 -8.36
CA ALA A 97 6.75 3.87 -9.56
C ALA A 97 7.46 2.53 -9.73
N ASN A 98 7.47 2.00 -10.96
CA ASN A 98 8.13 0.76 -11.34
C ASN A 98 7.67 -0.49 -10.57
N ALA A 99 6.56 -0.42 -9.85
CA ALA A 99 5.93 -1.61 -9.32
C ALA A 99 5.38 -2.46 -10.48
N VAL A 100 5.51 -3.78 -10.37
CA VAL A 100 5.01 -4.73 -11.37
C VAL A 100 3.91 -5.57 -10.73
N ILE A 101 2.75 -5.64 -11.38
CA ILE A 101 1.63 -6.50 -10.96
C ILE A 101 1.23 -7.36 -12.16
N ASN A 102 1.47 -8.66 -12.05
CA ASN A 102 1.24 -9.63 -13.09
C ASN A 102 -0.20 -10.17 -13.15
N THR A 103 -0.46 -11.03 -14.13
CA THR A 103 -1.80 -11.50 -14.50
C THR A 103 -2.54 -12.14 -13.32
N CYS A 104 -3.84 -11.89 -13.24
CA CYS A 104 -4.75 -12.47 -12.25
C CYS A 104 -4.41 -12.16 -10.79
N ALA A 105 -3.44 -11.29 -10.51
CA ALA A 105 -3.16 -10.84 -9.15
C ALA A 105 -4.33 -10.03 -8.57
N SER A 106 -4.64 -10.25 -7.30
CA SER A 106 -5.70 -9.56 -6.57
C SER A 106 -5.12 -8.79 -5.38
N ILE A 107 -5.26 -7.48 -5.41
CA ILE A 107 -4.81 -6.56 -4.36
C ILE A 107 -6.03 -6.07 -3.59
N GLY A 108 -6.03 -6.21 -2.28
CA GLY A 108 -7.08 -5.73 -1.39
C GLY A 108 -7.13 -4.20 -1.28
N ARG A 109 -7.98 -3.73 -0.37
CA ARG A 109 -8.17 -2.30 -0.12
C ARG A 109 -7.05 -1.71 0.72
N HIS A 110 -6.77 -0.42 0.51
CA HIS A 110 -5.79 0.34 1.28
C HIS A 110 -4.40 -0.32 1.34
N CYS A 111 -4.01 -1.05 0.31
CA CYS A 111 -2.69 -1.64 0.19
C CYS A 111 -1.64 -0.62 -0.29
N ILE A 112 -0.38 -0.90 0.03
CA ILE A 112 0.76 -0.16 -0.51
C ILE A 112 1.62 -1.15 -1.31
N VAL A 113 1.63 -1.00 -2.62
CA VAL A 113 2.54 -1.70 -3.54
C VAL A 113 3.65 -0.72 -3.89
N ASN A 114 4.75 -0.80 -3.12
CA ASN A 114 5.75 0.26 -3.09
C ASN A 114 6.71 0.22 -4.30
N THR A 115 7.57 1.21 -4.40
CA THR A 115 8.50 1.43 -5.53
C THR A 115 9.28 0.17 -5.88
N ALA A 116 9.25 -0.21 -7.17
CA ALA A 116 9.95 -1.36 -7.74
C ALA A 116 9.66 -2.72 -7.06
N SER A 117 8.54 -2.85 -6.36
CA SER A 117 8.08 -4.16 -5.86
C SER A 117 7.47 -4.99 -6.99
N VAL A 118 7.48 -6.31 -6.82
CA VAL A 118 6.94 -7.25 -7.81
C VAL A 118 5.91 -8.14 -7.13
N ILE A 119 4.72 -8.18 -7.71
CA ILE A 119 3.62 -9.08 -7.38
C ILE A 119 3.39 -9.94 -8.63
N GLU A 120 3.57 -11.24 -8.50
CA GLU A 120 3.50 -12.17 -9.61
C GLU A 120 2.06 -12.66 -9.88
N HIS A 121 1.94 -13.55 -10.89
CA HIS A 121 0.66 -14.06 -11.34
C HIS A 121 -0.07 -14.84 -10.23
N ASP A 122 -1.38 -14.70 -10.18
CA ASP A 122 -2.28 -15.38 -9.23
C ASP A 122 -2.02 -15.07 -7.75
N ASP A 123 -1.25 -14.02 -7.45
CA ASP A 123 -1.01 -13.58 -6.08
C ASP A 123 -2.29 -12.98 -5.47
N VAL A 124 -2.51 -13.27 -4.19
CA VAL A 124 -3.62 -12.74 -3.40
C VAL A 124 -3.08 -11.92 -2.24
N ILE A 125 -3.24 -10.61 -2.34
CA ILE A 125 -2.81 -9.65 -1.31
C ILE A 125 -4.05 -9.14 -0.59
N ALA A 126 -4.17 -9.46 0.69
CA ALA A 126 -5.32 -9.05 1.50
C ALA A 126 -5.29 -7.54 1.83
N ASP A 127 -6.34 -7.04 2.51
CA ASP A 127 -6.49 -5.62 2.83
C ASP A 127 -5.34 -5.10 3.73
N TYR A 128 -5.00 -3.83 3.54
CA TYR A 128 -4.01 -3.09 4.34
C TYR A 128 -2.58 -3.65 4.30
N VAL A 129 -2.25 -4.56 3.40
CA VAL A 129 -0.89 -5.07 3.23
C VAL A 129 0.04 -3.97 2.72
N HIS A 130 1.31 -4.04 3.12
CA HIS A 130 2.38 -3.19 2.60
C HIS A 130 3.48 -4.06 1.99
N ILE A 131 3.56 -4.10 0.68
CA ILE A 131 4.70 -4.68 -0.06
C ILE A 131 5.71 -3.55 -0.25
N SER A 132 6.82 -3.60 0.51
CA SER A 132 7.79 -2.51 0.58
C SER A 132 8.67 -2.39 -0.67
N VAL A 133 9.50 -1.33 -0.68
CA VAL A 133 10.42 -1.02 -1.78
C VAL A 133 11.23 -2.25 -2.21
N GLY A 134 11.15 -2.62 -3.49
CA GLY A 134 11.91 -3.71 -4.08
C GLY A 134 11.60 -5.11 -3.55
N ALA A 135 10.57 -5.29 -2.71
CA ALA A 135 10.14 -6.62 -2.29
C ALA A 135 9.56 -7.41 -3.47
N LYS A 136 9.76 -8.72 -3.48
CA LYS A 136 9.38 -9.58 -4.61
C LYS A 136 8.61 -10.79 -4.11
N LEU A 137 7.44 -11.02 -4.68
CA LEU A 137 6.64 -12.20 -4.46
C LEU A 137 6.74 -13.09 -5.71
N GLY A 138 6.97 -14.39 -5.52
CA GLY A 138 6.84 -15.39 -6.59
C GLY A 138 5.36 -15.69 -6.86
N GLY A 139 5.06 -16.37 -7.97
CA GLY A 139 3.65 -16.62 -8.33
C GLY A 139 2.87 -17.45 -7.32
N THR A 140 1.57 -17.22 -7.24
CA THR A 140 0.61 -17.94 -6.38
C THR A 140 0.92 -17.78 -4.88
N VAL A 141 1.39 -16.59 -4.48
CA VAL A 141 1.60 -16.22 -3.07
C VAL A 141 0.34 -15.60 -2.48
N SER A 142 0.02 -15.96 -1.25
CA SER A 142 -1.04 -15.32 -0.48
C SER A 142 -0.44 -14.56 0.70
N VAL A 143 -0.77 -13.27 0.82
CA VAL A 143 -0.31 -12.41 1.93
C VAL A 143 -1.52 -11.94 2.74
N GLY A 144 -1.54 -12.33 4.00
CA GLY A 144 -2.62 -12.04 4.93
C GLY A 144 -2.70 -10.56 5.33
N GLU A 145 -3.88 -10.18 5.81
CA GLU A 145 -4.27 -8.81 6.16
C GLU A 145 -3.26 -8.12 7.08
N GLN A 146 -3.00 -6.82 6.84
CA GLN A 146 -2.10 -5.98 7.62
C GLN A 146 -0.64 -6.46 7.70
N THR A 147 -0.25 -7.41 6.87
CA THR A 147 1.14 -7.89 6.80
C THR A 147 2.03 -6.85 6.12
N TRP A 148 3.23 -6.72 6.64
CA TRP A 148 4.28 -5.89 6.06
C TRP A 148 5.40 -6.76 5.51
N VAL A 149 5.57 -6.77 4.20
CA VAL A 149 6.70 -7.40 3.51
C VAL A 149 7.79 -6.34 3.36
N GLY A 150 8.88 -6.48 4.11
CA GLY A 150 9.95 -5.50 4.27
C GLY A 150 10.74 -5.21 2.99
N ILE A 151 11.57 -4.17 3.04
CA ILE A 151 12.38 -3.70 1.91
C ILE A 151 13.23 -4.84 1.36
N GLY A 152 13.13 -5.12 0.06
CA GLY A 152 13.93 -6.13 -0.62
C GLY A 152 13.68 -7.57 -0.16
N ALA A 153 12.67 -7.83 0.67
CA ALA A 153 12.31 -9.19 1.05
C ALA A 153 11.80 -9.99 -0.15
N VAL A 154 12.01 -11.29 -0.11
CA VAL A 154 11.61 -12.22 -1.17
C VAL A 154 10.71 -13.31 -0.56
N VAL A 155 9.57 -13.55 -1.19
CA VAL A 155 8.68 -14.67 -0.85
C VAL A 155 8.68 -15.63 -2.04
N ASN A 156 9.06 -16.88 -1.78
CA ASN A 156 9.08 -17.90 -2.84
C ASN A 156 7.65 -18.20 -3.33
N ASN A 157 7.53 -18.81 -4.52
CA ASN A 157 6.24 -19.15 -5.11
C ASN A 157 5.45 -20.17 -4.25
N ASN A 158 4.13 -20.14 -4.35
CA ASN A 158 3.18 -21.02 -3.66
C ASN A 158 3.24 -20.93 -2.11
N ILE A 159 3.61 -19.78 -1.56
CA ILE A 159 3.72 -19.56 -0.12
C ILE A 159 2.50 -18.80 0.40
N SER A 160 2.01 -19.19 1.56
CA SER A 160 1.00 -18.46 2.32
C SER A 160 1.64 -17.78 3.54
N VAL A 161 1.46 -16.45 3.62
CA VAL A 161 1.90 -15.64 4.76
C VAL A 161 0.67 -15.22 5.56
N TYR A 162 0.65 -15.55 6.85
CA TYR A 162 -0.46 -15.25 7.74
C TYR A 162 -0.67 -13.74 7.96
N ASN A 163 -1.78 -13.38 8.60
CA ASN A 163 -2.13 -11.99 8.90
C ASN A 163 -1.16 -11.34 9.89
N ARG A 164 -0.99 -10.02 9.79
CA ARG A 164 -0.22 -9.20 10.75
C ARG A 164 1.21 -9.68 10.96
N CYS A 165 1.83 -10.22 9.91
CA CYS A 165 3.24 -10.58 9.91
C CYS A 165 4.11 -9.38 9.56
N ILE A 166 5.33 -9.36 10.09
CA ILE A 166 6.41 -8.47 9.66
C ILE A 166 7.49 -9.34 9.05
N ILE A 167 7.63 -9.29 7.75
CA ILE A 167 8.77 -9.91 7.06
C ILE A 167 9.88 -8.85 7.02
N GLY A 168 11.00 -9.14 7.67
CA GLY A 168 12.10 -8.19 7.79
C GLY A 168 12.74 -7.83 6.45
N ALA A 169 13.46 -6.71 6.41
CA ALA A 169 14.17 -6.28 5.21
C ALA A 169 15.16 -7.35 4.75
N GLY A 170 15.16 -7.65 3.44
CA GLY A 170 16.03 -8.67 2.83
C GLY A 170 15.77 -10.11 3.26
N ALA A 171 14.73 -10.39 4.04
CA ALA A 171 14.38 -11.75 4.44
C ALA A 171 13.90 -12.58 3.25
N VAL A 172 14.15 -13.90 3.28
CA VAL A 172 13.72 -14.84 2.24
C VAL A 172 12.78 -15.88 2.84
N VAL A 173 11.50 -15.78 2.50
CA VAL A 173 10.44 -16.69 2.95
C VAL A 173 10.37 -17.88 1.99
N VAL A 174 10.66 -19.09 2.49
CA VAL A 174 10.71 -20.34 1.71
C VAL A 174 9.68 -21.38 2.17
N LYS A 175 8.88 -21.06 3.19
CA LYS A 175 7.83 -21.91 3.73
C LYS A 175 6.66 -21.06 4.20
N ASP A 176 5.48 -21.67 4.29
CA ASP A 176 4.30 -21.02 4.85
C ASP A 176 4.56 -20.48 6.24
N ILE A 177 4.04 -19.28 6.49
CA ILE A 177 3.98 -18.64 7.79
C ILE A 177 2.55 -18.79 8.31
N LYS A 178 2.36 -19.48 9.43
CA LYS A 178 1.04 -19.89 9.93
C LYS A 178 0.51 -19.08 11.11
N GLU A 179 1.32 -18.16 11.63
CA GLU A 179 0.95 -17.31 12.77
C GLU A 179 1.53 -15.89 12.63
N SER A 180 0.93 -14.94 13.34
CA SER A 180 1.43 -13.56 13.35
C SER A 180 2.79 -13.49 14.05
N GLY A 181 3.70 -12.69 13.52
CA GLY A 181 5.03 -12.54 14.09
C GLY A 181 5.97 -11.73 13.22
N THR A 182 7.21 -11.62 13.68
CA THR A 182 8.29 -11.01 12.92
C THR A 182 9.25 -12.10 12.45
N TYR A 183 9.48 -12.16 11.15
CA TYR A 183 10.27 -13.19 10.47
C TYR A 183 11.44 -12.53 9.75
N VAL A 184 12.66 -12.91 10.10
CA VAL A 184 13.88 -12.29 9.58
C VAL A 184 14.90 -13.33 9.12
N GLY A 185 15.81 -12.93 8.24
CA GLY A 185 16.94 -13.73 7.80
C GLY A 185 16.70 -14.54 6.53
N VAL A 186 17.70 -15.35 6.18
CA VAL A 186 17.72 -16.22 4.99
C VAL A 186 18.11 -17.64 5.45
N PRO A 187 17.15 -18.57 5.51
CA PRO A 187 15.71 -18.37 5.36
C PRO A 187 15.08 -17.62 6.54
N ALA A 188 13.93 -17.00 6.29
CA ALA A 188 13.17 -16.28 7.31
C ALA A 188 12.65 -17.22 8.40
N ARG A 189 12.84 -16.82 9.66
CA ARG A 189 12.41 -17.56 10.86
C ARG A 189 11.90 -16.61 11.92
#